data_3a2ad7cf1a7c7dccaae93f522550cfce
#
_entry.id   3a2ad7cf1a7c7dccaae93f522550cfce
#
_cell.length_a   1.000
_cell.length_b   1.000
_cell.length_c   1.000
_cell.angle_alpha   90.00
_cell.angle_beta   90.00
_cell.angle_gamma   90.00
#
_symmetry.space_group_name_H-M   'P 1'
#
loop_
_entity.id
_entity.type
_entity.pdbx_description
1 polymer ?
#
loop_
_entity_poly.entity_id
_entity_poly.type
_entity_poly.pdbx_seq_one_letter_code
_entity_poly.pdbx_strand_id
1 'polypeptide(L)'
;MDNFQQMQTVPVAAGVSVPVLYRYIWCGGMRERQIFVYLPFVRIYVRMRKKLSLLLTLALCAVCTLRVQAGEPESETFIERGRSLFDYGRWSDARHEFLRARDVLAPSDRVAAQTVDFYLAACAVELGSRDAEGALRDFEARYPGSVYANDVRFSLGSLYCAEGDMRRAREAFAKTDYKALSRSRKEQYDIRMGYVEFTDGNYDKAFGYFDRIGPQSEYADHALYYKSYIDYAEGRYGRAKQGFTVLQLSLIHI
;
A
#
# COMPACT_ATOMS: atom_id res chain seq x y z
N MET A 1 -10.87 38.84 -71.56
CA MET A 1 -10.92 39.15 -70.10
C MET A 1 -10.93 37.80 -69.36
N ASP A 2 -9.77 37.25 -69.16
CA ASP A 2 -9.62 35.91 -68.56
C ASP A 2 -9.47 36.01 -67.05
N ASN A 3 -10.52 35.60 -66.35
CA ASN A 3 -10.49 35.46 -64.88
C ASN A 3 -9.77 34.14 -64.52
N PHE A 4 -8.45 34.22 -64.23
CA PHE A 4 -7.75 33.10 -63.68
C PHE A 4 -8.12 32.92 -62.19
N GLN A 5 -8.76 31.81 -61.85
CA GLN A 5 -8.98 31.36 -60.49
C GLN A 5 -7.90 30.34 -60.11
N GLN A 6 -7.11 30.60 -59.12
CA GLN A 6 -6.14 29.65 -58.59
C GLN A 6 -6.52 29.24 -57.16
N MET A 7 -6.71 27.96 -56.96
CA MET A 7 -7.02 27.40 -55.65
C MET A 7 -5.71 27.00 -54.94
N GLN A 8 -5.44 27.57 -53.83
CA GLN A 8 -4.28 27.19 -52.98
C GLN A 8 -4.73 26.86 -51.57
N THR A 9 -4.08 25.90 -50.93
CA THR A 9 -4.32 25.55 -49.53
C THR A 9 -3.36 26.33 -48.65
N VAL A 10 -3.88 26.97 -47.61
CA VAL A 10 -3.08 27.70 -46.65
C VAL A 10 -3.13 26.94 -45.30
N PRO A 11 -2.02 26.64 -44.66
CA PRO A 11 -2.01 26.00 -43.35
C PRO A 11 -2.48 26.98 -42.26
N VAL A 12 -3.52 26.59 -41.53
CA VAL A 12 -4.01 27.31 -40.37
C VAL A 12 -3.87 26.41 -39.17
N ALA A 13 -2.91 26.72 -38.28
CA ALA A 13 -2.54 26.05 -37.04
C ALA A 13 -3.01 24.59 -36.81
N ALA A 14 -2.10 23.74 -36.35
CA ALA A 14 -2.34 22.32 -36.02
C ALA A 14 -2.67 21.38 -37.21
N GLY A 15 -1.95 21.50 -38.32
CA GLY A 15 -1.97 20.49 -39.41
C GLY A 15 -3.23 20.53 -40.31
N VAL A 16 -4.06 21.55 -40.21
CA VAL A 16 -5.27 21.73 -41.03
C VAL A 16 -5.01 22.75 -42.12
N SER A 17 -5.16 22.34 -43.40
CA SER A 17 -5.10 23.25 -44.56
C SER A 17 -6.50 23.59 -45.02
N VAL A 18 -6.80 24.88 -45.17
CA VAL A 18 -8.07 25.37 -45.64
C VAL A 18 -7.94 25.81 -47.10
N PRO A 19 -8.81 25.38 -48.00
CA PRO A 19 -8.79 25.85 -49.38
C PRO A 19 -9.21 27.31 -49.46
N VAL A 20 -8.37 28.14 -50.01
CA VAL A 20 -8.61 29.57 -50.25
C VAL A 20 -8.68 29.82 -51.73
N LEU A 21 -9.78 30.42 -52.17
CA LEU A 21 -9.96 30.78 -53.55
C LEU A 21 -9.45 32.22 -53.75
N TYR A 22 -8.42 32.37 -54.55
CA TYR A 22 -7.90 33.67 -54.96
C TYR A 22 -8.58 34.07 -56.28
N ARG A 23 -9.29 35.17 -56.25
CA ARG A 23 -9.83 35.80 -57.46
C ARG A 23 -9.05 37.08 -57.78
N TYR A 24 -8.43 37.08 -58.92
CA TYR A 24 -7.71 38.28 -59.38
C TYR A 24 -8.70 39.15 -60.14
N ILE A 25 -8.88 40.39 -59.71
CA ILE A 25 -9.72 41.37 -60.43
C ILE A 25 -8.80 42.47 -60.99
N TRP A 26 -9.00 42.78 -62.26
CA TRP A 26 -8.27 43.84 -62.92
C TRP A 26 -9.03 45.17 -62.68
N CYS A 27 -8.45 46.10 -61.94
CA CYS A 27 -8.96 47.45 -61.77
C CYS A 27 -7.82 48.45 -61.95
N GLY A 28 -7.98 49.37 -62.93
CA GLY A 28 -7.14 50.54 -63.02
C GLY A 28 -5.63 50.36 -63.18
N GLY A 29 -5.18 49.27 -63.84
CA GLY A 29 -3.73 49.05 -64.09
C GLY A 29 -2.93 48.35 -63.02
N MET A 30 -3.52 48.02 -61.88
CA MET A 30 -2.89 47.24 -60.80
C MET A 30 -3.62 45.95 -60.50
N ARG A 31 -2.88 44.89 -60.19
CA ARG A 31 -3.44 43.56 -59.89
C ARG A 31 -3.64 43.42 -58.37
N GLU A 32 -4.87 43.51 -57.90
CA GLU A 32 -5.21 43.32 -56.50
C GLU A 32 -5.64 41.87 -56.22
N ARG A 33 -5.19 41.31 -55.08
CA ARG A 33 -5.59 39.99 -54.58
C ARG A 33 -6.74 40.16 -53.61
N GLN A 34 -7.91 39.67 -53.98
CA GLN A 34 -8.96 39.49 -53.01
C GLN A 34 -9.02 38.06 -52.52
N ILE A 35 -8.99 37.88 -51.17
CA ILE A 35 -9.01 36.58 -50.52
C ILE A 35 -10.51 36.25 -50.19
N PHE A 36 -11.05 35.26 -50.90
CA PHE A 36 -12.35 34.71 -50.52
C PHE A 36 -12.15 33.45 -49.67
N VAL A 37 -12.38 33.54 -48.35
CA VAL A 37 -12.41 32.37 -47.47
C VAL A 37 -13.79 31.69 -47.68
N TYR A 38 -13.78 30.40 -48.01
CA TYR A 38 -15.00 29.61 -48.17
C TYR A 38 -15.67 29.40 -46.82
N LEU A 39 -16.43 30.40 -46.33
CA LEU A 39 -17.15 30.40 -45.05
C LEU A 39 -18.04 29.15 -44.83
N PRO A 40 -18.71 28.55 -45.84
CA PRO A 40 -19.53 27.36 -45.58
C PRO A 40 -18.70 26.15 -45.14
N PHE A 41 -17.50 25.95 -45.64
CA PHE A 41 -16.64 24.80 -45.24
C PHE A 41 -16.14 24.94 -43.81
N VAL A 42 -15.74 26.12 -43.37
CA VAL A 42 -15.31 26.40 -41.99
C VAL A 42 -16.49 26.19 -41.03
N ARG A 43 -17.68 26.59 -41.39
CA ARG A 43 -18.89 26.39 -40.57
C ARG A 43 -19.26 24.91 -40.41
N ILE A 44 -19.12 24.10 -41.45
CA ILE A 44 -19.37 22.66 -41.42
C ILE A 44 -18.28 21.97 -40.55
N TYR A 45 -17.02 22.32 -40.72
CA TYR A 45 -15.90 21.75 -39.95
C TYR A 45 -16.01 22.04 -38.45
N VAL A 46 -16.32 23.28 -38.07
CA VAL A 46 -16.54 23.68 -36.67
C VAL A 46 -17.76 22.95 -36.07
N ARG A 47 -18.81 22.77 -36.85
CA ARG A 47 -20.03 22.07 -36.41
C ARG A 47 -19.80 20.56 -36.27
N MET A 48 -19.02 19.95 -37.14
CA MET A 48 -18.58 18.54 -37.03
C MET A 48 -17.66 18.31 -35.82
N ARG A 49 -16.69 19.22 -35.58
CA ARG A 49 -15.78 19.14 -34.43
C ARG A 49 -16.54 19.25 -33.10
N LYS A 50 -17.51 20.12 -33.00
CA LYS A 50 -18.39 20.25 -31.81
C LYS A 50 -19.24 19.00 -31.59
N LYS A 51 -19.81 18.40 -32.66
CA LYS A 51 -20.57 17.14 -32.56
C LYS A 51 -19.70 15.96 -32.18
N LEU A 52 -18.47 15.86 -32.73
CA LEU A 52 -17.51 14.80 -32.42
C LEU A 52 -16.99 14.90 -30.97
N SER A 53 -16.74 16.14 -30.50
CA SER A 53 -16.39 16.41 -29.10
C SER A 53 -17.51 16.03 -28.13
N LEU A 54 -18.76 16.36 -28.49
CA LEU A 54 -19.93 16.00 -27.69
C LEU A 54 -20.19 14.50 -27.66
N LEU A 55 -19.97 13.79 -28.76
CA LEU A 55 -20.07 12.33 -28.81
C LEU A 55 -18.97 11.66 -28.01
N LEU A 56 -17.73 12.18 -28.05
CA LEU A 56 -16.61 11.69 -27.24
C LEU A 56 -16.85 11.90 -25.74
N THR A 57 -17.37 13.05 -25.34
CA THR A 57 -17.69 13.31 -23.92
C THR A 57 -18.87 12.45 -23.46
N LEU A 58 -19.91 12.25 -24.28
CA LEU A 58 -21.02 11.34 -23.97
C LEU A 58 -20.53 9.86 -23.88
N ALA A 59 -19.65 9.43 -24.77
CA ALA A 59 -19.06 8.09 -24.72
C ALA A 59 -18.20 7.90 -23.47
N LEU A 60 -17.39 8.92 -23.08
CA LEU A 60 -16.61 8.89 -21.85
C LEU A 60 -17.50 8.85 -20.60
N CYS A 61 -18.57 9.66 -20.57
CA CYS A 61 -19.56 9.61 -19.49
C CYS A 61 -20.28 8.26 -19.43
N ALA A 62 -20.65 7.67 -20.57
CA ALA A 62 -21.27 6.34 -20.62
C ALA A 62 -20.34 5.24 -20.12
N VAL A 63 -19.05 5.31 -20.44
CA VAL A 63 -18.03 4.38 -19.90
C VAL A 63 -17.84 4.59 -18.39
N CYS A 64 -17.84 5.83 -17.91
CA CYS A 64 -17.78 6.12 -16.46
C CYS A 64 -19.04 5.63 -15.73
N THR A 65 -20.23 5.82 -16.31
CA THR A 65 -21.48 5.35 -15.68
C THR A 65 -21.61 3.83 -15.69
N LEU A 66 -21.12 3.15 -16.73
CA LEU A 66 -21.06 1.68 -16.77
C LEU A 66 -20.08 1.10 -15.72
N ARG A 67 -18.99 1.80 -15.40
CA ARG A 67 -18.10 1.41 -14.29
C ARG A 67 -18.71 1.63 -12.90
N VAL A 68 -19.53 2.65 -12.74
CA VAL A 68 -20.23 2.92 -11.46
C VAL A 68 -21.39 1.94 -11.22
N GLN A 69 -21.95 1.33 -12.29
CA GLN A 69 -22.99 0.30 -12.17
C GLN A 69 -22.46 -1.14 -12.06
N ALA A 70 -21.18 -1.36 -12.33
CA ALA A 70 -20.52 -2.60 -11.93
C ALA A 70 -20.31 -2.48 -10.41
N GLY A 71 -21.23 -3.01 -9.62
CA GLY A 71 -21.09 -3.11 -8.16
C GLY A 71 -19.72 -3.65 -7.81
N GLU A 72 -19.16 -3.21 -6.68
CA GLU A 72 -17.89 -3.75 -6.21
C GLU A 72 -17.95 -5.28 -6.20
N PRO A 73 -16.91 -5.97 -6.64
CA PRO A 73 -16.90 -7.42 -6.63
C PRO A 73 -17.21 -7.91 -5.20
N GLU A 74 -18.09 -8.88 -5.08
CA GLU A 74 -18.57 -9.40 -3.79
C GLU A 74 -17.39 -9.79 -2.86
N SER A 75 -16.29 -10.25 -3.45
CA SER A 75 -15.04 -10.55 -2.75
C SER A 75 -14.45 -9.32 -2.05
N GLU A 76 -14.48 -8.14 -2.68
CA GLU A 76 -13.95 -6.90 -2.09
C GLU A 76 -14.75 -6.50 -0.84
N THR A 77 -16.07 -6.61 -0.90
CA THR A 77 -16.94 -6.34 0.26
C THR A 77 -16.59 -7.23 1.46
N PHE A 78 -16.33 -8.53 1.23
CA PHE A 78 -15.91 -9.44 2.30
C PHE A 78 -14.51 -9.13 2.81
N ILE A 79 -13.57 -8.74 1.93
CA ILE A 79 -12.21 -8.34 2.31
C ILE A 79 -12.24 -7.10 3.20
N GLU A 80 -13.00 -6.07 2.84
CA GLU A 80 -13.11 -4.85 3.64
C GLU A 80 -13.73 -5.09 5.01
N ARG A 81 -14.80 -5.89 5.08
CA ARG A 81 -15.39 -6.30 6.36
C ARG A 81 -14.41 -7.09 7.21
N GLY A 82 -13.71 -8.04 6.59
CA GLY A 82 -12.69 -8.83 7.27
C GLY A 82 -11.58 -7.96 7.85
N ARG A 83 -11.07 -6.98 7.11
CA ARG A 83 -10.06 -6.01 7.59
C ARG A 83 -10.58 -5.22 8.78
N SER A 84 -11.77 -4.65 8.66
CA SER A 84 -12.38 -3.89 9.75
C SER A 84 -12.52 -4.74 11.02
N LEU A 85 -13.01 -5.97 10.91
CA LEU A 85 -13.13 -6.88 12.04
C LEU A 85 -11.77 -7.26 12.65
N PHE A 86 -10.75 -7.45 11.81
CA PHE A 86 -9.38 -7.73 12.23
C PHE A 86 -8.80 -6.56 13.05
N ASP A 87 -8.97 -5.33 12.58
CA ASP A 87 -8.50 -4.11 13.24
C ASP A 87 -9.21 -3.89 14.60
N TYR A 88 -10.45 -4.35 14.74
CA TYR A 88 -11.19 -4.35 16.02
C TYR A 88 -10.87 -5.54 16.94
N GLY A 89 -9.90 -6.41 16.59
CA GLY A 89 -9.53 -7.58 17.37
C GLY A 89 -10.55 -8.72 17.33
N ARG A 90 -11.52 -8.68 16.40
CA ARG A 90 -12.52 -9.73 16.20
C ARG A 90 -12.01 -10.79 15.20
N TRP A 91 -10.91 -11.42 15.55
CA TRP A 91 -10.14 -12.26 14.62
C TRP A 91 -10.90 -13.49 14.12
N SER A 92 -11.78 -14.08 14.94
CA SER A 92 -12.62 -15.22 14.51
C SER A 92 -13.62 -14.80 13.44
N ASP A 93 -14.27 -13.65 13.62
CA ASP A 93 -15.23 -13.12 12.65
C ASP A 93 -14.53 -12.63 11.38
N ALA A 94 -13.38 -11.97 11.53
CA ALA A 94 -12.52 -11.58 10.42
C ALA A 94 -12.13 -12.79 9.56
N ARG A 95 -11.69 -13.90 10.19
CA ARG A 95 -11.36 -15.14 9.51
C ARG A 95 -12.54 -15.67 8.71
N HIS A 96 -13.75 -15.59 9.25
CA HIS A 96 -14.95 -16.04 8.54
C HIS A 96 -15.20 -15.21 7.27
N GLU A 97 -15.10 -13.89 7.36
CA GLU A 97 -15.26 -13.00 6.18
C GLU A 97 -14.17 -13.26 5.12
N PHE A 98 -12.91 -13.47 5.53
CA PHE A 98 -11.84 -13.81 4.58
C PHE A 98 -12.02 -15.18 3.92
N LEU A 99 -12.60 -16.16 4.62
CA LEU A 99 -12.96 -17.45 4.01
C LEU A 99 -14.05 -17.26 2.95
N ARG A 100 -15.08 -16.46 3.23
CA ARG A 100 -16.13 -16.11 2.26
C ARG A 100 -15.54 -15.39 1.05
N ALA A 101 -14.64 -14.40 1.29
CA ALA A 101 -13.94 -13.73 0.22
C ALA A 101 -13.21 -14.73 -0.69
N ARG A 102 -12.50 -15.70 -0.10
CA ARG A 102 -11.76 -16.73 -0.85
C ARG A 102 -12.67 -17.61 -1.72
N ASP A 103 -13.86 -17.94 -1.22
CA ASP A 103 -14.81 -18.81 -1.94
C ASP A 103 -15.41 -18.13 -3.20
N VAL A 104 -15.53 -16.80 -3.19
CA VAL A 104 -16.07 -16.01 -4.33
C VAL A 104 -15.00 -15.33 -5.17
N LEU A 105 -13.72 -15.50 -4.80
CA LEU A 105 -12.61 -14.83 -5.48
C LEU A 105 -12.38 -15.38 -6.88
N ALA A 106 -12.25 -14.49 -7.85
CA ALA A 106 -11.89 -14.90 -9.21
C ALA A 106 -10.45 -15.46 -9.24
N PRO A 107 -10.20 -16.60 -9.92
CA PRO A 107 -8.86 -17.21 -9.98
C PRO A 107 -7.78 -16.32 -10.60
N SER A 108 -8.18 -15.31 -11.36
CA SER A 108 -7.28 -14.32 -11.98
C SER A 108 -6.87 -13.19 -11.04
N ASP A 109 -7.59 -12.97 -9.96
CA ASP A 109 -7.32 -11.86 -9.01
C ASP A 109 -6.24 -12.25 -8.00
N ARG A 110 -4.99 -12.18 -8.44
CA ARG A 110 -3.83 -12.52 -7.62
C ARG A 110 -3.60 -11.54 -6.48
N VAL A 111 -4.04 -10.28 -6.60
CA VAL A 111 -3.84 -9.26 -5.57
C VAL A 111 -4.79 -9.51 -4.40
N ALA A 112 -6.07 -9.70 -4.69
CA ALA A 112 -7.04 -10.06 -3.67
C ALA A 112 -6.71 -11.41 -3.01
N ALA A 113 -6.24 -12.41 -3.79
CA ALA A 113 -5.80 -13.70 -3.26
C ALA A 113 -4.66 -13.54 -2.23
N GLN A 114 -3.63 -12.73 -2.54
CA GLN A 114 -2.55 -12.45 -1.58
C GLN A 114 -3.08 -11.79 -0.30
N THR A 115 -3.99 -10.83 -0.45
CA THR A 115 -4.58 -10.14 0.70
C THR A 115 -5.35 -11.11 1.59
N VAL A 116 -6.21 -11.94 1.00
CA VAL A 116 -7.01 -12.93 1.74
C VAL A 116 -6.11 -13.94 2.44
N ASP A 117 -5.14 -14.52 1.72
CA ASP A 117 -4.22 -15.52 2.29
C ASP A 117 -3.38 -14.91 3.44
N PHE A 118 -2.93 -13.65 3.32
CA PHE A 118 -2.23 -12.94 4.38
C PHE A 118 -3.08 -12.80 5.64
N TYR A 119 -4.31 -12.28 5.50
CA TYR A 119 -5.17 -12.07 6.66
C TYR A 119 -5.65 -13.36 7.29
N LEU A 120 -5.83 -14.43 6.52
CA LEU A 120 -6.12 -15.77 7.07
C LEU A 120 -4.95 -16.29 7.92
N ALA A 121 -3.71 -16.11 7.45
CA ALA A 121 -2.52 -16.46 8.22
C ALA A 121 -2.38 -15.57 9.47
N ALA A 122 -2.63 -14.27 9.35
CA ALA A 122 -2.62 -13.34 10.48
C ALA A 122 -3.69 -13.70 11.54
N CYS A 123 -4.91 -14.01 11.11
CA CYS A 123 -5.96 -14.49 12.01
C CYS A 123 -5.56 -15.78 12.73
N ALA A 124 -4.86 -16.70 12.04
CA ALA A 124 -4.38 -17.94 12.67
C ALA A 124 -3.37 -17.65 13.79
N VAL A 125 -2.49 -16.66 13.60
CA VAL A 125 -1.53 -16.20 14.62
C VAL A 125 -2.26 -15.61 15.83
N GLU A 126 -3.16 -14.66 15.60
CA GLU A 126 -3.88 -13.96 16.67
C GLU A 126 -4.81 -14.89 17.48
N LEU A 127 -5.35 -15.92 16.82
CA LEU A 127 -6.16 -16.96 17.46
C LEU A 127 -5.32 -18.05 18.15
N GLY A 128 -4.00 -18.02 18.06
CA GLY A 128 -3.14 -19.06 18.60
C GLY A 128 -3.36 -20.44 17.96
N SER A 129 -3.74 -20.47 16.68
CA SER A 129 -4.02 -21.71 15.97
C SER A 129 -2.76 -22.53 15.76
N ARG A 130 -2.85 -23.86 15.88
CA ARG A 130 -1.71 -24.77 15.68
C ARG A 130 -1.15 -24.76 14.25
N ASP A 131 -1.93 -24.35 13.28
CA ASP A 131 -1.55 -24.23 11.88
C ASP A 131 -0.99 -22.86 11.49
N ALA A 132 -0.83 -21.93 12.46
CA ALA A 132 -0.36 -20.57 12.22
C ALA A 132 1.03 -20.54 11.56
N GLU A 133 1.99 -21.34 12.04
CA GLU A 133 3.32 -21.46 11.42
C GLU A 133 3.21 -21.93 9.97
N GLY A 134 2.43 -22.99 9.72
CA GLY A 134 2.20 -23.53 8.38
C GLY A 134 1.61 -22.49 7.45
N ALA A 135 0.57 -21.78 7.88
CA ALA A 135 -0.09 -20.74 7.08
C ALA A 135 0.85 -19.58 6.70
N LEU A 136 1.68 -19.11 7.64
CA LEU A 136 2.68 -18.06 7.38
C LEU A 136 3.77 -18.53 6.41
N ARG A 137 4.28 -19.76 6.56
CA ARG A 137 5.30 -20.33 5.66
C ARG A 137 4.76 -20.58 4.27
N ASP A 138 3.53 -21.09 4.15
CA ASP A 138 2.87 -21.29 2.86
C ASP A 138 2.65 -19.96 2.14
N PHE A 139 2.30 -18.90 2.89
CA PHE A 139 2.22 -17.56 2.34
C PHE A 139 3.58 -17.07 1.81
N GLU A 140 4.65 -17.17 2.61
CA GLU A 140 6.00 -16.73 2.19
C GLU A 140 6.48 -17.50 0.96
N ALA A 141 6.23 -18.80 0.89
CA ALA A 141 6.61 -19.64 -0.24
C ALA A 141 5.82 -19.30 -1.52
N ARG A 142 4.52 -19.01 -1.37
CA ARG A 142 3.63 -18.70 -2.50
C ARG A 142 3.80 -17.28 -3.02
N TYR A 143 4.12 -16.33 -2.14
CA TYR A 143 4.18 -14.89 -2.43
C TYR A 143 5.46 -14.21 -1.92
N PRO A 144 6.66 -14.64 -2.35
CA PRO A 144 7.93 -14.14 -1.80
C PRO A 144 8.16 -12.64 -2.04
N GLY A 145 7.53 -12.07 -3.07
CA GLY A 145 7.59 -10.62 -3.41
C GLY A 145 6.36 -9.82 -2.96
N SER A 146 5.53 -10.37 -2.08
CA SER A 146 4.33 -9.69 -1.59
C SER A 146 4.66 -8.48 -0.74
N VAL A 147 3.80 -7.48 -0.76
CA VAL A 147 3.86 -6.33 0.16
C VAL A 147 3.74 -6.75 1.62
N TYR A 148 3.12 -7.90 1.89
CA TYR A 148 2.95 -8.49 3.23
C TYR A 148 4.12 -9.37 3.67
N ALA A 149 5.11 -9.64 2.80
CA ALA A 149 6.21 -10.58 3.12
C ALA A 149 7.00 -10.16 4.36
N ASN A 150 7.17 -8.85 4.58
CA ASN A 150 7.85 -8.34 5.76
C ASN A 150 7.05 -8.56 7.05
N ASP A 151 5.74 -8.36 7.00
CA ASP A 151 4.83 -8.61 8.12
C ASP A 151 4.75 -10.11 8.47
N VAL A 152 4.77 -10.97 7.47
CA VAL A 152 4.81 -12.43 7.66
C VAL A 152 6.08 -12.89 8.37
N ARG A 153 7.25 -12.38 7.97
CA ARG A 153 8.54 -12.69 8.63
C ARG A 153 8.57 -12.20 10.06
N PHE A 154 8.06 -10.99 10.30
CA PHE A 154 7.91 -10.46 11.65
C PHE A 154 6.98 -11.35 12.50
N SER A 155 5.84 -11.79 11.95
CA SER A 155 4.89 -12.66 12.65
C SER A 155 5.49 -14.05 12.95
N LEU A 156 6.25 -14.61 12.02
CA LEU A 156 7.01 -15.86 12.25
C LEU A 156 8.01 -15.71 13.41
N GLY A 157 8.78 -14.61 13.41
CA GLY A 157 9.71 -14.33 14.50
C GLY A 157 9.02 -14.21 15.85
N SER A 158 7.86 -13.54 15.86
CA SER A 158 7.03 -13.36 17.06
C SER A 158 6.46 -14.69 17.57
N LEU A 159 5.99 -15.54 16.66
CA LEU A 159 5.46 -16.87 16.97
C LEU A 159 6.55 -17.74 17.61
N TYR A 160 7.73 -17.80 17.01
CA TYR A 160 8.85 -18.59 17.55
C TYR A 160 9.33 -18.08 18.91
N CYS A 161 9.29 -16.75 19.16
CA CYS A 161 9.54 -16.23 20.50
C CYS A 161 8.52 -16.75 21.51
N ALA A 162 7.24 -16.78 21.15
CA ALA A 162 6.17 -17.27 22.02
C ALA A 162 6.29 -18.78 22.30
N GLU A 163 6.78 -19.54 21.32
CA GLU A 163 7.06 -20.97 21.43
C GLU A 163 8.38 -21.30 22.18
N GLY A 164 9.21 -20.27 22.47
CA GLY A 164 10.51 -20.44 23.11
C GLY A 164 11.62 -20.92 22.17
N ASP A 165 11.40 -20.95 20.86
CA ASP A 165 12.46 -21.27 19.89
C ASP A 165 13.24 -20.00 19.47
N MET A 166 14.16 -19.59 20.32
CA MET A 166 14.94 -18.36 20.13
C MET A 166 15.81 -18.40 18.88
N ARG A 167 16.27 -19.60 18.46
CA ARG A 167 17.06 -19.76 17.24
C ARG A 167 16.22 -19.43 16.00
N ARG A 168 15.06 -20.05 15.85
CA ARG A 168 14.15 -19.76 14.71
C ARG A 168 13.62 -18.32 14.76
N ALA A 169 13.35 -17.79 15.94
CA ALA A 169 12.95 -16.39 16.13
C ALA A 169 14.00 -15.43 15.57
N ARG A 170 15.28 -15.62 15.94
CA ARG A 170 16.39 -14.81 15.42
C ARG A 170 16.51 -14.89 13.90
N GLU A 171 16.42 -16.11 13.33
CA GLU A 171 16.49 -16.31 11.87
C GLU A 171 15.38 -15.59 11.12
N ALA A 172 14.15 -15.59 11.66
CA ALA A 172 13.00 -14.91 11.06
C ALA A 172 13.13 -13.38 11.17
N PHE A 173 13.51 -12.88 12.35
CA PHE A 173 13.75 -11.45 12.55
C PHE A 173 14.92 -10.91 11.72
N ALA A 174 15.96 -11.70 11.50
CA ALA A 174 17.08 -11.30 10.64
C ALA A 174 16.68 -11.07 9.18
N LYS A 175 15.59 -11.71 8.72
CA LYS A 175 15.00 -11.51 7.38
C LYS A 175 14.00 -10.37 7.34
N THR A 176 13.63 -9.82 8.49
CA THR A 176 12.65 -8.73 8.59
C THR A 176 13.33 -7.38 8.30
N ASP A 177 12.78 -6.60 7.39
CA ASP A 177 13.21 -5.22 7.18
C ASP A 177 12.68 -4.34 8.32
N TYR A 178 13.53 -4.09 9.32
CA TYR A 178 13.21 -3.25 10.47
C TYR A 178 12.76 -1.84 10.08
N LYS A 179 13.36 -1.26 9.00
CA LYS A 179 13.04 0.13 8.60
C LYS A 179 11.62 0.25 8.07
N ALA A 180 11.11 -0.79 7.42
CA ALA A 180 9.77 -0.85 6.87
C ALA A 180 8.67 -1.08 7.94
N LEU A 181 9.04 -1.48 9.17
CA LEU A 181 8.07 -1.69 10.25
C LEU A 181 7.46 -0.36 10.72
N SER A 182 6.18 -0.38 11.10
CA SER A 182 5.51 0.71 11.81
C SER A 182 6.18 0.96 13.18
N ARG A 183 5.92 2.12 13.79
CA ARG A 183 6.47 2.45 15.11
C ARG A 183 6.15 1.37 16.16
N SER A 184 4.88 0.98 16.27
CA SER A 184 4.46 -0.04 17.24
C SER A 184 5.15 -1.39 16.96
N ARG A 185 5.25 -1.82 15.69
CA ARG A 185 5.97 -3.06 15.34
C ARG A 185 7.48 -2.98 15.58
N LYS A 186 8.09 -1.80 15.47
CA LYS A 186 9.51 -1.60 15.88
C LYS A 186 9.70 -1.83 17.37
N GLU A 187 8.82 -1.29 18.19
CA GLU A 187 8.87 -1.51 19.65
C GLU A 187 8.67 -3.00 19.99
N GLN A 188 7.72 -3.67 19.31
CA GLN A 188 7.53 -5.12 19.46
C GLN A 188 8.74 -5.94 18.97
N TYR A 189 9.38 -5.52 17.90
CA TYR A 189 10.60 -6.15 17.41
C TYR A 189 11.74 -5.99 18.42
N ASP A 190 11.94 -4.76 18.93
CA ASP A 190 13.03 -4.46 19.84
C ASP A 190 12.86 -5.22 21.16
N ILE A 191 11.65 -5.30 21.73
CA ILE A 191 11.45 -6.08 22.97
C ILE A 191 11.70 -7.58 22.75
N ARG A 192 11.24 -8.16 21.63
CA ARG A 192 11.42 -9.58 21.33
C ARG A 192 12.86 -9.92 20.99
N MET A 193 13.54 -9.12 20.16
CA MET A 193 14.94 -9.31 19.86
C MET A 193 15.84 -9.11 21.08
N GLY A 194 15.51 -8.13 21.93
CA GLY A 194 16.15 -7.95 23.23
C GLY A 194 16.04 -9.22 24.08
N TYR A 195 14.85 -9.81 24.14
CA TYR A 195 14.63 -11.06 24.86
C TYR A 195 15.40 -12.25 24.25
N VAL A 196 15.42 -12.38 22.92
CA VAL A 196 16.21 -13.42 22.22
C VAL A 196 17.69 -13.30 22.55
N GLU A 197 18.27 -12.09 22.50
CA GLU A 197 19.68 -11.89 22.84
C GLU A 197 19.95 -12.07 24.34
N PHE A 198 19.00 -11.70 25.19
CA PHE A 198 19.08 -11.90 26.64
C PHE A 198 19.14 -13.38 27.03
N THR A 199 18.27 -14.22 26.43
CA THR A 199 18.25 -15.66 26.71
C THR A 199 19.53 -16.38 26.27
N ASP A 200 20.22 -15.86 25.27
CA ASP A 200 21.50 -16.36 24.79
C ASP A 200 22.69 -15.79 25.58
N GLY A 201 22.45 -14.95 26.60
CA GLY A 201 23.49 -14.31 27.38
C GLY A 201 24.25 -13.18 26.68
N ASN A 202 23.77 -12.72 25.54
CA ASN A 202 24.34 -11.60 24.78
C ASN A 202 23.86 -10.24 25.37
N TYR A 203 24.23 -9.96 26.63
CA TYR A 203 23.69 -8.86 27.42
C TYR A 203 23.91 -7.48 26.78
N ASP A 204 25.05 -7.22 26.16
CA ASP A 204 25.30 -5.94 25.49
C ASP A 204 24.32 -5.69 24.34
N LYS A 205 24.06 -6.72 23.52
CA LYS A 205 23.10 -6.60 22.42
C LYS A 205 21.67 -6.47 22.92
N ALA A 206 21.32 -7.29 23.93
CA ALA A 206 20.01 -7.24 24.57
C ALA A 206 19.73 -5.84 25.13
N PHE A 207 20.70 -5.28 25.87
CA PHE A 207 20.58 -3.92 26.40
C PHE A 207 20.36 -2.89 25.30
N GLY A 208 21.08 -2.99 24.17
CA GLY A 208 20.92 -2.10 23.02
C GLY A 208 19.53 -2.14 22.38
N TYR A 209 18.86 -3.30 22.37
CA TYR A 209 17.48 -3.42 21.93
C TYR A 209 16.51 -2.80 22.95
N PHE A 210 16.65 -3.13 24.22
CA PHE A 210 15.77 -2.56 25.27
C PHE A 210 15.92 -1.05 25.41
N ASP A 211 17.08 -0.49 25.11
CA ASP A 211 17.34 0.95 25.21
C ASP A 211 16.65 1.77 24.11
N ARG A 212 16.22 1.14 23.02
CA ARG A 212 15.39 1.78 21.96
C ARG A 212 13.94 1.97 22.37
N ILE A 213 13.50 1.26 23.42
CA ILE A 213 12.11 1.32 23.89
C ILE A 213 11.96 2.56 24.77
N GLY A 214 11.10 3.48 24.32
CA GLY A 214 10.84 4.73 25.01
C GLY A 214 10.01 4.57 26.29
N PRO A 215 10.06 5.54 27.22
CA PRO A 215 9.37 5.47 28.50
C PRO A 215 7.84 5.52 28.40
N GLN A 216 7.29 5.89 27.23
CA GLN A 216 5.85 5.93 26.96
C GLN A 216 5.35 4.66 26.21
N SER A 217 6.24 3.70 25.99
CA SER A 217 5.89 2.43 25.34
C SER A 217 5.15 1.52 26.31
N GLU A 218 4.22 0.74 25.81
CA GLU A 218 3.60 -0.36 26.59
C GLU A 218 4.62 -1.41 27.07
N TYR A 219 5.81 -1.45 26.44
CA TYR A 219 6.92 -2.34 26.79
C TYR A 219 7.96 -1.70 27.71
N ALA A 220 7.74 -0.46 28.17
CA ALA A 220 8.74 0.28 28.97
C ALA A 220 9.14 -0.46 30.25
N ASP A 221 8.17 -0.98 30.98
CA ASP A 221 8.43 -1.72 32.23
C ASP A 221 9.15 -3.04 31.97
N HIS A 222 8.79 -3.77 30.93
CA HIS A 222 9.51 -4.98 30.52
C HIS A 222 10.96 -4.68 30.13
N ALA A 223 11.17 -3.63 29.34
CA ALA A 223 12.53 -3.21 28.95
C ALA A 223 13.37 -2.79 30.17
N LEU A 224 12.78 -2.03 31.10
CA LEU A 224 13.44 -1.64 32.33
C LEU A 224 13.78 -2.85 33.21
N TYR A 225 12.87 -3.83 33.30
CA TYR A 225 13.13 -5.08 34.04
C TYR A 225 14.36 -5.81 33.49
N TYR A 226 14.43 -6.07 32.20
CA TYR A 226 15.54 -6.78 31.60
C TYR A 226 16.84 -5.98 31.67
N LYS A 227 16.82 -4.66 31.47
CA LYS A 227 17.99 -3.79 31.67
C LYS A 227 18.52 -3.87 33.09
N SER A 228 17.61 -3.82 34.08
CA SER A 228 17.98 -3.93 35.50
C SER A 228 18.57 -5.31 35.86
N TYR A 229 18.01 -6.36 35.25
CA TYR A 229 18.54 -7.71 35.43
C TYR A 229 19.94 -7.86 34.79
N ILE A 230 20.17 -7.30 33.62
CA ILE A 230 21.50 -7.26 32.99
C ILE A 230 22.50 -6.51 33.88
N ASP A 231 22.11 -5.34 34.41
CA ASP A 231 22.95 -4.59 35.36
C ASP A 231 23.28 -5.40 36.60
N TYR A 232 22.33 -6.19 37.11
CA TYR A 232 22.58 -7.10 38.24
C TYR A 232 23.57 -8.24 37.87
N ALA A 233 23.33 -8.89 36.73
CA ALA A 233 24.15 -9.99 36.25
C ALA A 233 25.63 -9.57 36.00
N GLU A 234 25.81 -8.32 35.58
CA GLU A 234 27.15 -7.74 35.35
C GLU A 234 27.76 -7.03 36.57
N GLY A 235 27.18 -7.20 37.75
CA GLY A 235 27.69 -6.64 39.01
C GLY A 235 27.44 -5.13 39.19
N ARG A 236 26.65 -4.47 38.35
CA ARG A 236 26.28 -3.06 38.48
C ARG A 236 25.10 -2.88 39.45
N TYR A 237 25.24 -3.35 40.67
CA TYR A 237 24.17 -3.47 41.66
C TYR A 237 23.46 -2.15 41.99
N GLY A 238 24.16 -1.02 41.94
CA GLY A 238 23.59 0.29 42.18
C GLY A 238 22.53 0.66 41.13
N ARG A 239 22.83 0.45 39.86
CA ARG A 239 21.87 0.67 38.74
C ARG A 239 20.74 -0.34 38.75
N ALA A 240 21.04 -1.59 38.97
CA ALA A 240 20.05 -2.65 39.12
C ALA A 240 19.01 -2.31 40.19
N LYS A 241 19.47 -1.91 41.39
CA LYS A 241 18.58 -1.49 42.50
C LYS A 241 17.69 -0.32 42.09
N GLN A 242 18.24 0.72 41.44
CA GLN A 242 17.45 1.87 41.01
C GLN A 242 16.34 1.45 40.04
N GLY A 243 16.65 0.64 39.00
CA GLY A 243 15.69 0.17 38.04
C GLY A 243 14.57 -0.66 38.67
N PHE A 244 14.91 -1.63 39.53
CA PHE A 244 13.89 -2.43 40.24
C PHE A 244 13.04 -1.58 41.21
N THR A 245 13.61 -0.54 41.81
CA THR A 245 12.83 0.37 42.67
C THR A 245 11.79 1.15 41.84
N VAL A 246 12.15 1.63 40.63
CA VAL A 246 11.21 2.29 39.72
C VAL A 246 10.07 1.35 39.35
N LEU A 247 10.39 0.09 38.97
CA LEU A 247 9.38 -0.92 38.66
C LEU A 247 8.43 -1.21 39.82
N GLN A 248 8.95 -1.30 41.05
CA GLN A 248 8.15 -1.51 42.25
C GLN A 248 7.15 -0.36 42.43
N LEU A 249 7.57 0.87 42.19
CA LEU A 249 6.69 2.06 42.31
C LEU A 249 5.64 2.08 41.18
N SER A 250 6.00 1.69 39.96
CA SER A 250 5.04 1.58 38.83
C SER A 250 3.92 0.60 39.15
N LEU A 251 4.21 -0.56 39.72
CA LEU A 251 3.23 -1.60 40.10
C LEU A 251 2.30 -1.22 41.26
N ILE A 252 2.67 -0.25 42.10
CA ILE A 252 1.84 0.20 43.22
C ILE A 252 0.78 1.20 42.75
N HIS A 253 0.96 1.83 41.59
CA HIS A 253 0.06 2.86 41.07
C HIS A 253 -0.97 2.33 40.05
N ILE A 254 -1.06 1.01 39.83
CA ILE A 254 -2.11 0.33 39.06
C ILE A 254 -3.19 -0.14 40.03
#